data_89687e258b18a9a8a1e7ff7b5d112a12
#
_entry.id   89687e258b18a9a8a1e7ff7b5d112a12
#
_cell.length_a   1.000
_cell.length_b   1.000
_cell.length_c   1.000
_cell.angle_alpha   90.00
_cell.angle_beta   90.00
_cell.angle_gamma   90.00
#
_symmetry.space_group_name_H-M   'P 1'
#
loop_
_entity.id
_entity.type
_entity.pdbx_description
1 polymer ?
#
loop_
_entity_poly.entity_id
_entity_poly.type
_entity_poly.pdbx_seq_one_letter_code
_entity_poly.pdbx_strand_id
1 'polypeptide(L)'
;MNSRDLRSFSSECDVAIIGSSGGIGKALTELLSQQECVRNIFSCSRTDHNLGVDKTSFIPLNITDEPSIISAINKITAKTTKLDLVIVATGTLHEGESLQPEKSWRSLSEDNLLKIFQINTIGPTLIAKYFLDLMPKDCKSVFAALSARVGSIEDNSIGGWYAYRSSKAALNMMVKSLSIELSRKNPNAVAVTLHPGTVDTKLSKPFQGSVPRDNLFSPQTSAKHLLKVIDELPTDATGHLFAWDGQIIPF
;
A
#
# COMPACT_ATOMS: atom_id res chain seq x y z
N MET A 1 21.18 -11.36 -12.76
CA MET A 1 21.24 -11.03 -11.32
C MET A 1 20.04 -11.68 -10.65
N ASN A 2 20.25 -12.79 -9.93
CA ASN A 2 19.17 -13.43 -9.15
C ASN A 2 18.90 -12.52 -7.94
N SER A 3 17.97 -11.61 -8.06
CA SER A 3 17.54 -10.79 -6.94
C SER A 3 16.57 -11.59 -6.08
N ARG A 4 17.06 -12.20 -5.02
CA ARG A 4 16.21 -12.66 -3.91
C ARG A 4 15.80 -11.40 -3.14
N ASP A 5 14.68 -10.78 -3.53
CA ASP A 5 14.25 -9.49 -2.98
C ASP A 5 13.49 -9.62 -1.63
N LEU A 6 13.24 -10.86 -1.13
CA LEU A 6 12.60 -11.12 0.16
C LEU A 6 13.39 -12.15 0.97
N ARG A 7 14.59 -11.78 1.42
CA ARG A 7 15.48 -12.68 2.18
C ARG A 7 15.15 -12.76 3.67
N SER A 8 14.48 -11.74 4.18
CA SER A 8 14.13 -11.63 5.59
C SER A 8 12.82 -12.34 5.96
N PHE A 9 12.08 -12.83 4.97
CA PHE A 9 10.84 -13.58 5.16
C PHE A 9 11.07 -15.09 5.19
N SER A 10 10.07 -15.83 5.69
CA SER A 10 10.09 -17.29 5.71
C SER A 10 10.15 -17.88 4.29
N SER A 11 10.60 -19.14 4.17
CA SER A 11 10.67 -19.84 2.89
C SER A 11 9.31 -20.18 2.27
N GLU A 12 8.22 -20.01 3.01
CA GLU A 12 6.84 -20.21 2.57
C GLU A 12 6.02 -18.97 2.91
N CYS A 13 6.27 -17.89 2.18
CA CYS A 13 5.65 -16.59 2.38
C CYS A 13 4.30 -16.51 1.65
N ASP A 14 3.23 -16.19 2.36
CA ASP A 14 1.92 -15.89 1.80
C ASP A 14 1.69 -14.39 1.78
N VAL A 15 1.27 -13.87 0.62
CA VAL A 15 1.19 -12.43 0.35
C VAL A 15 -0.22 -12.03 -0.06
N ALA A 16 -0.73 -10.92 0.48
CA ALA A 16 -1.95 -10.27 -0.01
C ALA A 16 -1.63 -8.89 -0.60
N ILE A 17 -2.11 -8.62 -1.82
CA ILE A 17 -1.94 -7.34 -2.50
C ILE A 17 -3.31 -6.73 -2.78
N ILE A 18 -3.65 -5.69 -2.06
CA ILE A 18 -4.91 -4.96 -2.21
C ILE A 18 -4.71 -3.81 -3.20
N GLY A 19 -5.48 -3.83 -4.30
CA GLY A 19 -5.28 -2.91 -5.42
C GLY A 19 -4.32 -3.47 -6.50
N SER A 20 -4.27 -4.78 -6.63
CA SER A 20 -3.42 -5.52 -7.57
C SER A 20 -3.66 -5.20 -9.05
N SER A 21 -4.80 -4.61 -9.42
CA SER A 21 -5.08 -4.14 -10.78
C SER A 21 -4.46 -2.78 -11.12
N GLY A 22 -3.98 -2.02 -10.11
CA GLY A 22 -3.29 -0.75 -10.30
C GLY A 22 -1.86 -0.91 -10.80
N GLY A 23 -1.24 0.16 -11.35
CA GLY A 23 0.10 0.08 -11.92
C GLY A 23 1.14 -0.52 -10.98
N ILE A 24 1.26 0.02 -9.76
CA ILE A 24 2.21 -0.49 -8.75
C ILE A 24 1.78 -1.87 -8.24
N GLY A 25 0.48 -2.06 -7.91
CA GLY A 25 -0.04 -3.35 -7.42
C GLY A 25 0.19 -4.49 -8.40
N LYS A 26 0.00 -4.25 -9.71
CA LYS A 26 0.31 -5.21 -10.77
C LYS A 26 1.80 -5.56 -10.79
N ALA A 27 2.67 -4.54 -10.79
CA ALA A 27 4.12 -4.74 -10.80
C ALA A 27 4.62 -5.51 -9.55
N LEU A 28 4.05 -5.23 -8.37
CA LEU A 28 4.32 -5.98 -7.15
C LEU A 28 3.91 -7.45 -7.28
N THR A 29 2.72 -7.73 -7.83
CA THR A 29 2.24 -9.10 -8.04
C THR A 29 3.17 -9.87 -8.98
N GLU A 30 3.58 -9.26 -10.10
CA GLU A 30 4.50 -9.86 -11.08
C GLU A 30 5.88 -10.15 -10.47
N LEU A 31 6.44 -9.23 -9.69
CA LEU A 31 7.75 -9.41 -9.06
C LEU A 31 7.71 -10.47 -7.95
N LEU A 32 6.66 -10.47 -7.13
CA LEU A 32 6.49 -11.43 -6.05
C LEU A 32 6.26 -12.85 -6.55
N SER A 33 5.60 -13.04 -7.70
CA SER A 33 5.42 -14.38 -8.29
C SER A 33 6.74 -15.04 -8.70
N GLN A 34 7.78 -14.24 -8.96
CA GLN A 34 9.12 -14.70 -9.31
C GLN A 34 9.99 -15.05 -8.10
N GLN A 35 9.54 -14.72 -6.87
CA GLN A 35 10.30 -15.00 -5.66
C GLN A 35 10.12 -16.46 -5.23
N GLU A 36 11.23 -17.16 -4.99
CA GLU A 36 11.20 -18.58 -4.57
C GLU A 36 10.49 -18.77 -3.23
N CYS A 37 10.68 -17.84 -2.28
CA CYS A 37 10.07 -17.90 -0.96
C CYS A 37 8.56 -17.65 -0.97
N VAL A 38 7.99 -17.07 -2.02
CA VAL A 38 6.56 -16.79 -2.11
C VAL A 38 5.81 -18.05 -2.55
N ARG A 39 4.88 -18.51 -1.68
CA ARG A 39 4.02 -19.67 -1.92
C ARG A 39 2.70 -19.27 -2.58
N ASN A 40 1.98 -18.31 -1.98
CA ASN A 40 0.69 -17.84 -2.47
C ASN A 40 0.66 -16.31 -2.56
N ILE A 41 0.01 -15.80 -3.61
CA ILE A 41 -0.30 -14.38 -3.78
C ILE A 41 -1.81 -14.23 -3.92
N PHE A 42 -2.42 -13.55 -2.94
CA PHE A 42 -3.83 -13.17 -3.00
C PHE A 42 -3.95 -11.80 -3.67
N SER A 43 -4.30 -11.81 -4.95
CA SER A 43 -4.43 -10.63 -5.80
C SER A 43 -5.81 -10.03 -5.63
N CYS A 44 -5.94 -9.00 -4.78
CA CYS A 44 -7.21 -8.41 -4.39
C CYS A 44 -7.51 -7.15 -5.21
N SER A 45 -8.63 -7.16 -5.95
CA SER A 45 -9.13 -6.00 -6.69
C SER A 45 -10.63 -6.12 -6.99
N ARG A 46 -11.26 -5.04 -7.46
CA ARG A 46 -12.69 -5.02 -7.79
C ARG A 46 -13.04 -5.90 -8.98
N THR A 47 -12.16 -6.01 -9.94
CA THR A 47 -12.35 -6.79 -11.17
C THR A 47 -11.18 -7.72 -11.39
N ASP A 48 -11.46 -8.92 -11.90
CA ASP A 48 -10.41 -9.82 -12.34
C ASP A 48 -9.67 -9.21 -13.53
N HIS A 49 -8.37 -9.19 -13.45
CA HIS A 49 -7.49 -8.66 -14.50
C HIS A 49 -6.49 -9.72 -14.99
N ASN A 50 -6.78 -10.98 -14.68
CA ASN A 50 -6.03 -12.17 -15.07
C ASN A 50 -4.57 -11.89 -15.45
N LEU A 51 -3.71 -11.77 -14.45
CA LEU A 51 -2.30 -11.48 -14.68
C LEU A 51 -1.54 -12.62 -15.38
N GLY A 52 -2.12 -13.83 -15.40
CA GLY A 52 -1.48 -15.01 -16.00
C GLY A 52 -0.16 -15.39 -15.33
N VAL A 53 0.05 -14.99 -14.06
CA VAL A 53 1.25 -15.30 -13.30
C VAL A 53 0.99 -16.40 -12.28
N ASP A 54 1.98 -17.27 -12.11
CA ASP A 54 1.92 -18.39 -11.18
C ASP A 54 1.73 -17.93 -9.73
N LYS A 55 1.29 -18.86 -8.86
CA LYS A 55 1.07 -18.65 -7.42
C LYS A 55 -0.03 -17.64 -7.08
N THR A 56 -0.72 -17.07 -8.08
CA THR A 56 -1.69 -15.98 -7.89
C THR A 56 -3.12 -16.51 -7.82
N SER A 57 -3.86 -16.08 -6.81
CA SER A 57 -5.31 -16.31 -6.68
C SER A 57 -6.02 -14.97 -6.68
N PHE A 58 -6.94 -14.77 -7.62
CA PHE A 58 -7.79 -13.59 -7.62
C PHE A 58 -8.80 -13.63 -6.49
N ILE A 59 -8.91 -12.52 -5.76
CA ILE A 59 -9.88 -12.32 -4.68
C ILE A 59 -10.65 -11.02 -4.95
N PRO A 60 -11.95 -11.07 -5.25
CA PRO A 60 -12.76 -9.87 -5.40
C PRO A 60 -12.77 -9.06 -4.11
N LEU A 61 -12.37 -7.79 -4.18
CA LEU A 61 -12.33 -6.89 -3.04
C LEU A 61 -12.57 -5.44 -3.48
N ASN A 62 -13.59 -4.82 -2.87
CA ASN A 62 -13.80 -3.38 -2.92
C ASN A 62 -13.44 -2.78 -1.56
N ILE A 63 -12.40 -1.94 -1.53
CA ILE A 63 -11.85 -1.34 -0.30
C ILE A 63 -12.82 -0.34 0.36
N THR A 64 -13.84 0.12 -0.35
CA THR A 64 -14.86 1.06 0.17
C THR A 64 -16.13 0.34 0.66
N ASP A 65 -16.12 -0.98 0.68
CA ASP A 65 -17.25 -1.83 1.07
C ASP A 65 -16.77 -2.87 2.10
N GLU A 66 -17.09 -2.64 3.36
CA GLU A 66 -16.64 -3.50 4.48
C GLU A 66 -17.13 -4.95 4.33
N PRO A 67 -18.39 -5.25 3.94
CA PRO A 67 -18.83 -6.61 3.59
C PRO A 67 -17.96 -7.28 2.52
N SER A 68 -17.50 -6.55 1.51
CA SER A 68 -16.57 -7.06 0.50
C SER A 68 -15.21 -7.44 1.10
N ILE A 69 -14.70 -6.64 2.05
CA ILE A 69 -13.45 -6.95 2.77
C ILE A 69 -13.61 -8.23 3.60
N ILE A 70 -14.72 -8.38 4.32
CA ILE A 70 -15.04 -9.58 5.10
C ILE A 70 -15.14 -10.81 4.20
N SER A 71 -15.80 -10.70 3.05
CA SER A 71 -15.87 -11.79 2.08
C SER A 71 -14.49 -12.17 1.55
N ALA A 72 -13.62 -11.19 1.29
CA ALA A 72 -12.27 -11.43 0.80
C ALA A 72 -11.41 -12.16 1.84
N ILE A 73 -11.43 -11.72 3.11
CA ILE A 73 -10.64 -12.37 4.16
C ILE A 73 -11.10 -13.82 4.38
N ASN A 74 -12.42 -14.10 4.32
CA ASN A 74 -12.94 -15.46 4.43
C ASN A 74 -12.44 -16.37 3.29
N LYS A 75 -12.32 -15.84 2.06
CA LYS A 75 -11.75 -16.60 0.93
C LYS A 75 -10.26 -16.84 1.08
N ILE A 76 -9.53 -15.92 1.68
CA ILE A 76 -8.10 -16.06 1.97
C ILE A 76 -7.88 -17.08 3.08
N THR A 77 -8.62 -17.00 4.18
CA THR A 77 -8.49 -17.92 5.32
C THR A 77 -8.89 -19.35 5.00
N ALA A 78 -9.69 -19.57 3.96
CA ALA A 78 -9.96 -20.91 3.43
C ALA A 78 -8.74 -21.55 2.74
N LYS A 79 -7.71 -20.77 2.40
CA LYS A 79 -6.51 -21.23 1.68
C LYS A 79 -5.22 -21.15 2.52
N THR A 80 -5.17 -20.25 3.49
CA THR A 80 -4.02 -20.08 4.37
C THR A 80 -4.42 -19.64 5.76
N THR A 81 -3.61 -19.98 6.75
CA THR A 81 -3.79 -19.53 8.15
C THR A 81 -2.95 -18.31 8.48
N LYS A 82 -2.07 -17.86 7.57
CA LYS A 82 -1.16 -16.74 7.82
C LYS A 82 -0.99 -15.85 6.58
N LEU A 83 -0.62 -14.60 6.82
CA LEU A 83 -0.13 -13.67 5.80
C LEU A 83 1.17 -13.04 6.29
N ASP A 84 2.27 -13.35 5.62
CA ASP A 84 3.59 -12.80 5.97
C ASP A 84 3.74 -11.36 5.46
N LEU A 85 3.08 -11.03 4.34
CA LEU A 85 3.14 -9.70 3.73
C LEU A 85 1.76 -9.26 3.24
N VAL A 86 1.32 -8.11 3.71
CA VAL A 86 0.10 -7.45 3.26
C VAL A 86 0.46 -6.08 2.69
N ILE A 87 0.18 -5.84 1.41
CA ILE A 87 0.45 -4.55 0.75
C ILE A 87 -0.87 -3.93 0.30
N VAL A 88 -1.18 -2.75 0.82
CA VAL A 88 -2.33 -1.94 0.37
C VAL A 88 -1.84 -0.92 -0.65
N ALA A 89 -2.02 -1.24 -1.93
CA ALA A 89 -1.58 -0.43 -3.08
C ALA A 89 -2.71 0.38 -3.71
N THR A 90 -3.81 0.61 -2.97
CA THR A 90 -4.92 1.44 -3.41
C THR A 90 -4.67 2.91 -3.13
N GLY A 91 -5.31 3.76 -3.93
CA GLY A 91 -5.32 5.20 -3.72
C GLY A 91 -5.98 5.93 -4.87
N THR A 92 -6.54 7.10 -4.58
CA THR A 92 -7.08 8.00 -5.59
C THR A 92 -6.65 9.44 -5.30
N LEU A 93 -6.41 10.20 -6.36
CA LEU A 93 -6.06 11.62 -6.33
C LEU A 93 -7.03 12.42 -7.22
N HIS A 94 -7.46 11.80 -8.30
CA HIS A 94 -8.40 12.38 -9.26
C HIS A 94 -9.24 11.29 -9.94
N GLU A 95 -10.37 11.69 -10.52
CA GLU A 95 -11.23 10.83 -11.33
C GLU A 95 -11.88 11.66 -12.46
N GLY A 96 -11.23 11.67 -13.62
CA GLY A 96 -11.67 12.49 -14.74
C GLY A 96 -11.85 13.95 -14.34
N GLU A 97 -12.96 14.57 -14.75
CA GLU A 97 -13.30 15.94 -14.39
C GLU A 97 -14.07 16.05 -13.06
N SER A 98 -14.66 14.94 -12.59
CA SER A 98 -15.54 14.94 -11.41
C SER A 98 -14.79 15.04 -10.09
N LEU A 99 -13.52 14.62 -10.05
CA LEU A 99 -12.69 14.69 -8.87
C LEU A 99 -11.31 15.19 -9.28
N GLN A 100 -10.98 16.42 -8.92
CA GLN A 100 -9.68 17.04 -9.16
C GLN A 100 -9.04 17.50 -7.84
N PRO A 101 -7.71 17.39 -7.69
CA PRO A 101 -7.06 17.90 -6.49
C PRO A 101 -7.17 19.42 -6.40
N GLU A 102 -7.56 19.91 -5.25
CA GLU A 102 -7.89 21.31 -4.98
C GLU A 102 -6.62 22.18 -5.04
N LYS A 103 -6.68 23.26 -5.82
CA LYS A 103 -5.62 24.29 -5.90
C LYS A 103 -5.85 25.45 -4.92
N SER A 104 -7.08 25.57 -4.38
CA SER A 104 -7.48 26.63 -3.45
C SER A 104 -8.46 26.08 -2.42
N TRP A 105 -8.47 26.64 -1.20
CA TRP A 105 -9.48 26.28 -0.19
C TRP A 105 -10.92 26.55 -0.65
N ARG A 106 -11.11 27.48 -1.62
CA ARG A 106 -12.41 27.78 -2.21
C ARG A 106 -12.96 26.63 -3.06
N SER A 107 -12.10 25.69 -3.47
CA SER A 107 -12.47 24.50 -4.26
C SER A 107 -12.76 23.28 -3.38
N LEU A 108 -12.72 23.41 -2.04
CA LEU A 108 -13.05 22.34 -1.12
C LEU A 108 -14.51 21.92 -1.29
N SER A 109 -14.75 20.62 -1.31
CA SER A 109 -16.08 20.01 -1.40
C SER A 109 -16.16 18.85 -0.42
N GLU A 110 -17.27 18.77 0.32
CA GLU A 110 -17.54 17.67 1.25
C GLU A 110 -17.49 16.31 0.54
N ASP A 111 -18.16 16.18 -0.60
CA ASP A 111 -18.22 14.94 -1.36
C ASP A 111 -16.83 14.46 -1.79
N ASN A 112 -15.96 15.38 -2.24
CA ASN A 112 -14.60 15.06 -2.63
C ASN A 112 -13.76 14.61 -1.42
N LEU A 113 -13.88 15.33 -0.30
CA LEU A 113 -13.22 14.95 0.95
C LEU A 113 -13.66 13.54 1.38
N LEU A 114 -14.96 13.28 1.47
CA LEU A 114 -15.50 11.97 1.86
C LEU A 114 -14.99 10.85 0.94
N LYS A 115 -15.05 11.05 -0.38
CA LYS A 115 -14.59 10.07 -1.36
C LYS A 115 -13.09 9.77 -1.25
N ILE A 116 -12.25 10.81 -1.13
CA ILE A 116 -10.80 10.68 -1.00
C ILE A 116 -10.44 9.97 0.31
N PHE A 117 -11.05 10.35 1.44
CA PHE A 117 -10.80 9.71 2.73
C PHE A 117 -11.29 8.27 2.76
N GLN A 118 -12.42 7.96 2.16
CA GLN A 118 -12.95 6.60 2.09
C GLN A 118 -11.96 5.65 1.42
N ILE A 119 -11.32 6.07 0.31
CA ILE A 119 -10.40 5.23 -0.45
C ILE A 119 -9.00 5.24 0.16
N ASN A 120 -8.49 6.42 0.55
CA ASN A 120 -7.09 6.58 0.92
C ASN A 120 -6.80 6.32 2.41
N THR A 121 -7.80 6.42 3.27
CA THR A 121 -7.65 6.31 4.73
C THR A 121 -8.51 5.20 5.31
N ILE A 122 -9.84 5.30 5.18
CA ILE A 122 -10.78 4.39 5.83
C ILE A 122 -10.60 2.97 5.29
N GLY A 123 -10.56 2.81 3.96
CA GLY A 123 -10.37 1.51 3.34
C GLY A 123 -9.10 0.79 3.80
N PRO A 124 -7.90 1.37 3.70
CA PRO A 124 -6.67 0.77 4.23
C PRO A 124 -6.74 0.44 5.72
N THR A 125 -7.41 1.26 6.53
CA THR A 125 -7.61 1.00 7.96
C THR A 125 -8.50 -0.22 8.19
N LEU A 126 -9.58 -0.37 7.41
CA LEU A 126 -10.43 -1.55 7.47
C LEU A 126 -9.71 -2.82 6.98
N ILE A 127 -8.85 -2.72 5.98
CA ILE A 127 -7.98 -3.83 5.62
C ILE A 127 -7.12 -4.23 6.82
N ALA A 128 -6.46 -3.29 7.50
CA ALA A 128 -5.68 -3.59 8.68
C ALA A 128 -6.51 -4.29 9.76
N LYS A 129 -7.73 -3.81 10.05
CA LYS A 129 -8.66 -4.41 11.02
C LYS A 129 -8.86 -5.91 10.83
N TYR A 130 -8.97 -6.38 9.58
CA TYR A 130 -9.26 -7.78 9.27
C TYR A 130 -8.04 -8.62 8.93
N PHE A 131 -6.92 -8.01 8.50
CA PHE A 131 -5.76 -8.73 7.98
C PHE A 131 -4.64 -8.86 9.00
N LEU A 132 -4.52 -7.95 9.99
CA LEU A 132 -3.43 -7.98 10.97
C LEU A 132 -3.47 -9.22 11.87
N ASP A 133 -4.63 -9.77 12.16
CA ASP A 133 -4.75 -11.00 12.97
C ASP A 133 -4.21 -12.25 12.26
N LEU A 134 -4.00 -12.20 10.94
CA LEU A 134 -3.38 -13.28 10.17
C LEU A 134 -1.85 -13.18 10.12
N MET A 135 -1.26 -12.12 10.66
CA MET A 135 0.20 -11.97 10.65
C MET A 135 0.84 -12.96 11.62
N PRO A 136 1.80 -13.81 11.16
CA PRO A 136 2.47 -14.79 12.01
C PRO A 136 3.23 -14.12 13.15
N LYS A 137 3.31 -14.78 14.31
CA LYS A 137 3.96 -14.25 15.52
C LYS A 137 5.38 -14.77 15.74
N ASP A 138 5.76 -15.81 15.02
CA ASP A 138 7.03 -16.53 15.16
C ASP A 138 8.09 -16.10 14.16
N CYS A 139 7.71 -15.29 13.16
CA CYS A 139 8.62 -14.77 12.15
C CYS A 139 8.25 -13.35 11.74
N LYS A 140 9.14 -12.69 11.00
CA LYS A 140 8.90 -11.37 10.44
C LYS A 140 7.66 -11.37 9.56
N SER A 141 6.80 -10.38 9.77
CA SER A 141 5.66 -10.09 8.91
C SER A 141 5.48 -8.58 8.72
N VAL A 142 4.94 -8.15 7.57
CA VAL A 142 4.85 -6.73 7.24
C VAL A 142 3.47 -6.39 6.70
N PHE A 143 2.85 -5.36 7.30
CA PHE A 143 1.73 -4.63 6.75
C PHE A 143 2.23 -3.30 6.20
N ALA A 144 2.10 -3.08 4.89
CA ALA A 144 2.55 -1.87 4.23
C ALA A 144 1.40 -1.20 3.47
N ALA A 145 1.12 0.08 3.74
CA ALA A 145 0.14 0.84 2.98
C ALA A 145 0.81 1.94 2.16
N LEU A 146 0.48 2.04 0.86
CA LEU A 146 1.03 3.10 0.02
C LEU A 146 0.47 4.46 0.42
N SER A 147 1.35 5.30 0.92
CA SER A 147 1.13 6.70 1.24
C SER A 147 1.83 7.60 0.21
N ALA A 148 2.12 8.82 0.58
CA ALA A 148 2.84 9.78 -0.26
C ALA A 148 3.60 10.79 0.61
N ARG A 149 4.74 11.29 0.12
CA ARG A 149 5.51 12.38 0.78
C ARG A 149 4.63 13.60 1.07
N VAL A 150 3.70 13.91 0.17
CA VAL A 150 2.75 15.03 0.36
C VAL A 150 1.79 14.85 1.53
N GLY A 151 1.73 13.67 2.16
CA GLY A 151 1.03 13.40 3.42
C GLY A 151 1.83 13.76 4.67
N SER A 152 3.09 14.16 4.54
CA SER A 152 3.87 14.76 5.63
C SER A 152 3.37 16.17 5.93
N ILE A 153 3.04 16.45 7.18
CA ILE A 153 2.64 17.79 7.64
C ILE A 153 3.87 18.68 7.73
N GLU A 154 4.97 18.15 8.27
CA GLU A 154 6.22 18.89 8.47
C GLU A 154 6.87 19.27 7.12
N ASP A 155 6.85 18.37 6.13
CA ASP A 155 7.45 18.58 4.79
C ASP A 155 6.56 19.44 3.86
N ASN A 156 5.36 19.85 4.32
CA ASN A 156 4.39 20.58 3.50
C ASN A 156 4.69 22.10 3.44
N SER A 157 5.48 22.50 2.47
CA SER A 157 5.77 23.91 2.15
C SER A 157 5.02 24.46 0.93
N ILE A 158 4.32 23.59 0.18
CA ILE A 158 3.69 23.95 -1.11
C ILE A 158 2.19 24.23 -0.98
N GLY A 159 1.48 23.51 -0.08
CA GLY A 159 0.03 23.58 0.05
C GLY A 159 -0.72 22.94 -1.12
N GLY A 160 -2.01 23.27 -1.29
CA GLY A 160 -2.89 22.68 -2.28
C GLY A 160 -3.18 21.20 -2.03
N TRP A 161 -3.98 20.56 -2.89
CA TRP A 161 -4.36 19.15 -2.83
C TRP A 161 -4.88 18.72 -1.45
N TYR A 162 -5.74 19.55 -0.88
CA TYR A 162 -6.14 19.47 0.53
C TYR A 162 -6.69 18.09 0.90
N ALA A 163 -7.65 17.57 0.15
CA ALA A 163 -8.23 16.26 0.41
C ALA A 163 -7.19 15.14 0.31
N TYR A 164 -6.31 15.19 -0.70
CA TYR A 164 -5.30 14.15 -0.90
C TYR A 164 -4.24 14.18 0.21
N ARG A 165 -3.64 15.37 0.49
CA ARG A 165 -2.63 15.50 1.55
C ARG A 165 -3.18 15.07 2.90
N SER A 166 -4.35 15.61 3.28
CA SER A 166 -4.96 15.28 4.57
C SER A 166 -5.35 13.79 4.68
N SER A 167 -5.81 13.17 3.60
CA SER A 167 -6.10 11.73 3.61
C SER A 167 -4.84 10.88 3.80
N LYS A 168 -3.70 11.29 3.22
CA LYS A 168 -2.42 10.57 3.39
C LYS A 168 -1.78 10.82 4.76
N ALA A 169 -1.93 12.03 5.33
CA ALA A 169 -1.58 12.31 6.71
C ALA A 169 -2.42 11.48 7.69
N ALA A 170 -3.73 11.41 7.46
CA ALA A 170 -4.62 10.57 8.25
C ALA A 170 -4.27 9.08 8.15
N LEU A 171 -3.93 8.57 6.95
CA LEU A 171 -3.44 7.20 6.77
C LEU A 171 -2.17 6.96 7.59
N ASN A 172 -1.19 7.88 7.56
CA ASN A 172 0.03 7.79 8.33
C ASN A 172 -0.27 7.70 9.83
N MET A 173 -1.20 8.54 10.35
CA MET A 173 -1.63 8.50 11.75
C MET A 173 -2.32 7.17 12.09
N MET A 174 -3.20 6.66 11.23
CA MET A 174 -3.88 5.39 11.46
C MET A 174 -2.87 4.24 11.55
N VAL A 175 -1.92 4.15 10.61
CA VAL A 175 -0.89 3.11 10.63
C VAL A 175 0.04 3.27 11.84
N LYS A 176 0.39 4.50 12.24
CA LYS A 176 1.15 4.77 13.48
C LYS A 176 0.41 4.22 14.70
N SER A 177 -0.87 4.49 14.84
CA SER A 177 -1.67 4.01 15.97
C SER A 177 -1.80 2.48 15.96
N LEU A 178 -2.06 1.88 14.79
CA LEU A 178 -2.11 0.43 14.61
C LEU A 178 -0.78 -0.24 14.95
N SER A 179 0.36 0.36 14.58
CA SER A 179 1.69 -0.19 14.85
C SER A 179 1.99 -0.30 16.34
N ILE A 180 1.54 0.68 17.14
CA ILE A 180 1.71 0.68 18.61
C ILE A 180 0.89 -0.45 19.25
N GLU A 181 -0.33 -0.69 18.78
CA GLU A 181 -1.14 -1.81 19.26
C GLU A 181 -0.57 -3.15 18.81
N LEU A 182 -0.17 -3.23 17.53
CA LEU A 182 0.37 -4.45 16.91
C LEU A 182 1.64 -4.91 17.61
N SER A 183 2.58 -4.01 17.88
CA SER A 183 3.86 -4.36 18.54
C SER A 183 3.68 -4.95 19.94
N ARG A 184 2.58 -4.64 20.65
CA ARG A 184 2.25 -5.25 21.94
C ARG A 184 1.74 -6.69 21.80
N LYS A 185 1.10 -7.03 20.68
CA LYS A 185 0.48 -8.34 20.42
C LYS A 185 1.38 -9.26 19.60
N ASN A 186 2.20 -8.67 18.72
CA ASN A 186 3.09 -9.36 17.78
C ASN A 186 4.36 -8.52 17.56
N PRO A 187 5.43 -8.76 18.34
CA PRO A 187 6.68 -7.98 18.27
C PRO A 187 7.47 -8.23 16.96
N ASN A 188 7.15 -9.27 16.20
CA ASN A 188 7.78 -9.59 14.92
C ASN A 188 7.05 -8.95 13.71
N ALA A 189 5.90 -8.33 13.96
CA ALA A 189 5.12 -7.67 12.92
C ALA A 189 5.49 -6.18 12.80
N VAL A 190 5.61 -5.72 11.56
CA VAL A 190 5.92 -4.34 11.21
C VAL A 190 4.74 -3.75 10.43
N ALA A 191 4.21 -2.61 10.88
CA ALA A 191 3.18 -1.86 10.15
C ALA A 191 3.75 -0.50 9.74
N VAL A 192 3.81 -0.21 8.44
CA VAL A 192 4.43 1.01 7.88
C VAL A 192 3.60 1.63 6.77
N THR A 193 3.84 2.90 6.51
CA THR A 193 3.42 3.54 5.27
C THR A 193 4.61 3.75 4.34
N LEU A 194 4.39 3.66 3.03
CA LEU A 194 5.44 3.75 2.02
C LEU A 194 5.11 4.82 0.98
N HIS A 195 6.08 5.69 0.71
CA HIS A 195 6.03 6.60 -0.44
C HIS A 195 6.74 5.96 -1.63
N PRO A 196 6.02 5.65 -2.73
CA PRO A 196 6.58 4.90 -3.86
C PRO A 196 7.44 5.74 -4.83
N GLY A 197 7.68 7.02 -4.53
CA GLY A 197 8.19 7.99 -5.51
C GLY A 197 7.09 8.48 -6.45
N THR A 198 7.46 9.25 -7.47
CA THR A 198 6.52 9.60 -8.54
C THR A 198 6.57 8.49 -9.59
N VAL A 199 5.47 7.78 -9.77
CA VAL A 199 5.39 6.57 -10.61
C VAL A 199 4.50 6.82 -11.81
N ASP A 200 4.94 6.45 -13.02
CA ASP A 200 4.14 6.59 -14.24
C ASP A 200 2.94 5.63 -14.23
N THR A 201 1.84 6.14 -13.69
CA THR A 201 0.55 5.45 -13.56
C THR A 201 -0.59 6.38 -13.92
N LYS A 202 -1.80 5.83 -14.05
CA LYS A 202 -3.01 6.65 -14.28
C LYS A 202 -3.19 7.74 -13.21
N LEU A 203 -2.81 7.46 -11.96
CA LEU A 203 -2.95 8.39 -10.83
C LEU A 203 -2.06 9.63 -10.98
N SER A 204 -0.82 9.47 -11.44
CA SER A 204 0.15 10.57 -11.56
C SER A 204 0.12 11.27 -12.92
N LYS A 205 -0.44 10.60 -13.96
CA LYS A 205 -0.35 11.05 -15.36
C LYS A 205 -0.66 12.53 -15.59
N PRO A 206 -1.72 13.13 -15.00
CA PRO A 206 -2.02 14.55 -15.20
C PRO A 206 -1.02 15.52 -14.54
N PHE A 207 -0.14 15.02 -13.63
CA PHE A 207 0.71 15.83 -12.76
C PHE A 207 2.21 15.62 -13.04
N GLN A 208 2.57 14.91 -14.11
CA GLN A 208 3.95 14.57 -14.45
C GLN A 208 4.72 15.70 -15.13
N GLY A 209 4.04 16.75 -15.60
CA GLY A 209 4.65 17.81 -16.42
C GLY A 209 5.82 18.56 -15.78
N SER A 210 5.88 18.62 -14.44
CA SER A 210 6.98 19.27 -13.70
C SER A 210 7.98 18.27 -13.10
N VAL A 211 7.79 16.97 -13.31
CA VAL A 211 8.63 15.92 -12.73
C VAL A 211 9.86 15.70 -13.63
N PRO A 212 11.08 15.85 -13.09
CA PRO A 212 12.29 15.47 -13.85
C PRO A 212 12.20 14.01 -14.28
N ARG A 213 12.69 13.70 -15.51
CA ARG A 213 12.61 12.34 -16.07
C ARG A 213 13.26 11.28 -15.18
N ASP A 214 14.34 11.60 -14.52
CA ASP A 214 15.05 10.70 -13.61
C ASP A 214 14.30 10.41 -12.30
N ASN A 215 13.31 11.25 -11.97
CA ASN A 215 12.46 11.10 -10.79
C ASN A 215 11.08 10.49 -11.11
N LEU A 216 10.82 10.15 -12.37
CA LEU A 216 9.60 9.47 -12.81
C LEU A 216 9.89 7.98 -13.00
N PHE A 217 9.49 7.18 -12.02
CA PHE A 217 9.73 5.74 -12.04
C PHE A 217 8.71 4.98 -12.89
N SER A 218 9.15 3.90 -13.52
CA SER A 218 8.22 2.89 -14.00
C SER A 218 7.56 2.17 -12.81
N PRO A 219 6.36 1.59 -12.97
CA PRO A 219 5.74 0.76 -11.93
C PRO A 219 6.67 -0.36 -11.43
N GLN A 220 7.41 -1.01 -12.33
CA GLN A 220 8.35 -2.08 -12.02
C GLN A 220 9.55 -1.57 -11.19
N THR A 221 10.10 -0.40 -11.54
CA THR A 221 11.20 0.22 -10.77
C THR A 221 10.74 0.56 -9.36
N SER A 222 9.59 1.23 -9.23
CA SER A 222 9.02 1.57 -7.94
C SER A 222 8.72 0.33 -7.09
N ALA A 223 8.11 -0.71 -7.67
CA ALA A 223 7.81 -1.95 -6.98
C ALA A 223 9.08 -2.66 -6.47
N LYS A 224 10.18 -2.66 -7.25
CA LYS A 224 11.48 -3.20 -6.80
C LYS A 224 12.02 -2.42 -5.60
N HIS A 225 11.98 -1.09 -5.64
CA HIS A 225 12.41 -0.25 -4.53
C HIS A 225 11.59 -0.53 -3.26
N LEU A 226 10.26 -0.60 -3.39
CA LEU A 226 9.37 -0.88 -2.27
C LEU A 226 9.62 -2.26 -1.65
N LEU A 227 9.79 -3.30 -2.47
CA LEU A 227 10.11 -4.65 -1.98
C LEU A 227 11.46 -4.70 -1.26
N LYS A 228 12.46 -3.96 -1.77
CA LYS A 228 13.75 -3.84 -1.09
C LYS A 228 13.59 -3.19 0.28
N VAL A 229 12.87 -2.06 0.36
CA VAL A 229 12.59 -1.39 1.64
C VAL A 229 11.89 -2.34 2.60
N ILE A 230 10.83 -3.03 2.15
CA ILE A 230 10.06 -4.00 2.96
C ILE A 230 10.97 -5.11 3.49
N ASP A 231 11.86 -5.64 2.66
CA ASP A 231 12.79 -6.70 3.08
C ASP A 231 13.79 -6.23 4.14
N GLU A 232 14.30 -5.01 4.00
CA GLU A 232 15.30 -4.41 4.88
C GLU A 232 14.73 -3.85 6.20
N LEU A 233 13.38 -3.73 6.36
CA LEU A 233 12.78 -3.19 7.59
C LEU A 233 13.11 -4.07 8.81
N PRO A 234 13.74 -3.51 9.85
CA PRO A 234 13.82 -4.16 11.15
C PRO A 234 12.49 -4.01 11.91
N THR A 235 12.28 -4.80 12.95
CA THR A 235 10.99 -4.80 13.69
C THR A 235 10.69 -3.51 14.43
N ASP A 236 11.72 -2.76 14.83
CA ASP A 236 11.61 -1.43 15.46
C ASP A 236 11.29 -0.30 14.46
N ALA A 237 11.33 -0.57 13.15
CA ALA A 237 10.94 0.36 12.10
C ALA A 237 9.41 0.59 12.01
N THR A 238 8.63 -0.14 12.83
CA THR A 238 7.17 -0.06 12.80
C THR A 238 6.64 1.35 13.10
N GLY A 239 5.58 1.76 12.39
CA GLY A 239 4.89 3.03 12.59
C GLY A 239 5.57 4.25 11.97
N HIS A 240 6.43 4.06 10.97
CA HIS A 240 7.06 5.14 10.21
C HIS A 240 6.56 5.22 8.77
N LEU A 241 6.76 6.39 8.15
CA LEU A 241 6.61 6.62 6.72
C LEU A 241 7.99 6.52 6.06
N PHE A 242 8.18 5.54 5.18
CA PHE A 242 9.43 5.37 4.43
C PHE A 242 9.27 5.83 2.98
N ALA A 243 10.30 6.45 2.45
CA ALA A 243 10.45 6.69 1.02
C ALA A 243 10.92 5.41 0.31
N TRP A 244 10.81 5.41 -1.01
CA TRP A 244 11.25 4.33 -1.91
C TRP A 244 12.74 3.97 -1.80
N ASP A 245 13.56 4.87 -1.26
CA ASP A 245 15.00 4.69 -1.02
C ASP A 245 15.32 4.24 0.43
N GLY A 246 14.30 4.02 1.27
CA GLY A 246 14.43 3.58 2.65
C GLY A 246 14.60 4.74 3.66
N GLN A 247 14.61 5.99 3.23
CA GLN A 247 14.66 7.13 4.13
C GLN A 247 13.33 7.32 4.85
N ILE A 248 13.37 7.68 6.13
CA ILE A 248 12.18 8.07 6.89
C ILE A 248 11.76 9.48 6.45
N ILE A 249 10.48 9.62 6.12
CA ILE A 249 9.85 10.91 5.87
C ILE A 249 9.17 11.34 7.17
N PRO A 250 9.40 12.56 7.66
CA PRO A 250 8.72 13.07 8.86
C PRO A 250 7.21 13.15 8.63
N PHE A 251 6.43 13.11 9.73
CA PHE A 251 4.97 13.18 9.66
C PHE A 251 4.44 14.61 9.52
#